data_cea88ded310f749a663907244724ae6d
#
_entry.id   cea88ded310f749a663907244724ae6d
#
_cell.length_a   1.000
_cell.length_b   1.000
_cell.length_c   1.000
_cell.angle_alpha   90.00
_cell.angle_beta   90.00
_cell.angle_gamma   90.00
#
_symmetry.space_group_name_H-M   'P 1'
#
loop_
_entity.id
_entity.type
_entity.pdbx_description
1 polymer ?
#
loop_
_entity_poly.entity_id
_entity_poly.type
_entity_poly.pdbx_seq_one_letter_code
_entity_poly.pdbx_strand_id
1 'polypeptide(L)'
;MATAATTSSVALLGMAAFFAAIVAHGVDVEHQGKPRYKTGDLVTNSCANVRAYDWTPLLTRRMCESTLRSDKQSAIAKTELDLVLVAMDLLQSAAAKVDGVLCNYSDLGLHGKSTTLAVQYCRLDYAVVARTIPMCRAMVQKYNTEHPENADFGDDYYDCVARLGNAAANCWGYVLVDDELAKLASKEVGEVFQRATLVRAMTEVMVGFHDRRH
;
A
#
# COMPACT_ATOMS: atom_id res chain seq x y z
N MET A 1 52.88 6.59 25.09
CA MET A 1 52.59 7.25 23.81
C MET A 1 51.10 7.22 23.60
N ALA A 2 50.46 8.37 23.82
CA ALA A 2 49.03 8.54 23.67
C ALA A 2 48.74 8.98 22.26
N THR A 3 47.83 8.33 21.55
CA THR A 3 47.25 8.81 20.32
C THR A 3 45.74 8.97 20.46
N ALA A 4 45.32 10.17 20.21
CA ALA A 4 44.01 10.75 20.39
C ALA A 4 42.93 10.10 19.52
N ALA A 5 41.79 9.88 20.15
CA ALA A 5 40.53 9.69 19.44
C ALA A 5 39.86 11.05 19.24
N THR A 6 39.92 11.56 18.04
CA THR A 6 39.03 12.63 17.55
C THR A 6 38.31 12.08 16.36
N THR A 7 36.99 11.92 16.46
CA THR A 7 36.07 12.09 15.33
C THR A 7 34.69 11.61 15.68
N SER A 8 33.72 12.30 15.18
CA SER A 8 32.31 11.99 15.01
C SER A 8 31.34 12.88 15.81
N SER A 9 31.54 14.17 15.77
CA SER A 9 30.48 15.12 16.19
C SER A 9 29.86 15.92 15.05
N VAL A 10 30.21 15.65 13.79
CA VAL A 10 29.75 16.47 12.64
C VAL A 10 28.56 15.83 11.92
N ALA A 11 28.33 14.53 12.09
CA ALA A 11 27.27 13.84 11.36
C ALA A 11 25.85 14.00 11.97
N LEU A 12 25.73 14.43 13.23
CA LEU A 12 24.44 14.57 13.92
C LEU A 12 23.75 15.93 13.69
N LEU A 13 24.44 16.94 13.23
CA LEU A 13 23.87 18.27 12.97
C LEU A 13 23.18 18.40 11.61
N GLY A 14 23.45 17.52 10.66
CA GLY A 14 22.85 17.55 9.32
C GLY A 14 21.42 17.03 9.27
N MET A 15 21.01 16.13 10.16
CA MET A 15 19.66 15.56 10.13
C MET A 15 18.61 16.45 10.82
N ALA A 16 19.00 17.30 11.77
CA ALA A 16 18.06 18.18 12.45
C ALA A 16 17.57 19.35 11.57
N ALA A 17 18.34 19.76 10.58
CA ALA A 17 17.97 20.86 9.67
C ALA A 17 16.94 20.47 8.61
N PHE A 18 16.86 19.18 8.25
CA PHE A 18 15.90 18.71 7.23
C PHE A 18 14.47 18.61 7.77
N PHE A 19 14.29 18.36 9.07
CA PHE A 19 12.96 18.29 9.68
C PHE A 19 12.32 19.65 9.95
N ALA A 20 13.11 20.71 10.10
CA ALA A 20 12.59 22.05 10.37
C ALA A 20 12.02 22.75 9.13
N ALA A 21 12.41 22.35 7.91
CA ALA A 21 11.93 22.98 6.68
C ALA A 21 10.53 22.48 6.23
N ILE A 22 10.05 21.35 6.77
CA ILE A 22 8.75 20.77 6.39
C ILE A 22 7.61 21.35 7.23
N VAL A 23 7.88 21.94 8.38
CA VAL A 23 6.86 22.47 9.31
C VAL A 23 6.47 23.92 9.02
N ALA A 24 7.23 24.65 8.17
CA ALA A 24 7.01 26.08 7.92
C ALA A 24 5.99 26.40 6.80
N HIS A 25 5.44 25.42 6.11
CA HIS A 25 4.34 25.65 5.18
C HIS A 25 3.04 25.29 5.90
N GLY A 26 2.45 26.32 6.50
CA GLY A 26 1.13 26.24 7.10
C GLY A 26 0.11 25.68 6.11
N VAL A 27 -0.26 24.43 6.30
CA VAL A 27 -1.49 23.89 5.72
C VAL A 27 -2.60 24.40 6.61
N ASP A 28 -3.39 25.33 6.11
CA ASP A 28 -4.65 25.73 6.72
C ASP A 28 -5.50 24.47 6.95
N VAL A 29 -5.58 24.03 8.19
CA VAL A 29 -6.52 22.99 8.61
C VAL A 29 -7.89 23.65 8.65
N GLU A 30 -8.52 23.68 7.50
CA GLU A 30 -9.93 24.03 7.39
C GLU A 30 -10.73 23.00 8.20
N HIS A 31 -11.32 23.46 9.29
CA HIS A 31 -12.24 22.69 10.13
C HIS A 31 -13.48 22.38 9.31
N GLN A 32 -13.40 21.35 8.47
CA GLN A 32 -14.53 20.88 7.68
C GLN A 32 -15.51 20.18 8.60
N GLY A 33 -16.64 20.85 8.84
CA GLY A 33 -17.83 20.24 9.41
C GLY A 33 -18.17 18.96 8.64
N LYS A 34 -18.69 17.92 9.36
CA LYS A 34 -19.08 16.62 8.79
C LYS A 34 -19.68 16.80 7.40
N PRO A 35 -19.05 16.27 6.35
CA PRO A 35 -19.57 16.43 5.01
C PRO A 35 -20.93 15.74 4.93
N ARG A 36 -21.98 16.51 4.60
CA ARG A 36 -23.27 15.97 4.16
C ARG A 36 -23.01 15.36 2.79
N TYR A 37 -22.65 14.07 2.76
CA TYR A 37 -22.50 13.34 1.52
C TYR A 37 -23.88 13.31 0.82
N LYS A 38 -23.99 13.96 -0.32
CA LYS A 38 -24.98 13.58 -1.33
C LYS A 38 -24.76 12.10 -1.59
N THR A 39 -25.85 11.33 -1.69
CA THR A 39 -25.83 9.90 -2.00
C THR A 39 -24.91 9.64 -3.19
N GLY A 40 -23.64 9.43 -2.91
CA GLY A 40 -22.64 8.98 -3.86
C GLY A 40 -22.82 7.47 -4.07
N ASP A 41 -22.34 6.97 -5.20
CA ASP A 41 -22.28 5.53 -5.38
C ASP A 41 -21.34 4.87 -4.33
N LEU A 42 -21.42 3.57 -4.22
CA LEU A 42 -20.67 2.79 -3.22
C LEU A 42 -19.15 3.08 -3.27
N VAL A 43 -18.56 3.16 -4.48
CA VAL A 43 -17.12 3.45 -4.68
C VAL A 43 -16.76 4.82 -4.09
N THR A 44 -17.55 5.84 -4.36
CA THR A 44 -17.33 7.20 -3.86
C THR A 44 -17.38 7.24 -2.32
N ASN A 45 -18.34 6.54 -1.73
CA ASN A 45 -18.51 6.50 -0.27
C ASN A 45 -17.37 5.71 0.40
N SER A 46 -17.03 4.53 -0.12
CA SER A 46 -15.92 3.72 0.41
C SER A 46 -14.58 4.46 0.30
N CYS A 47 -14.31 5.13 -0.83
CA CYS A 47 -13.07 5.90 -0.98
C CYS A 47 -13.00 7.13 -0.08
N ALA A 48 -14.15 7.73 0.28
CA ALA A 48 -14.19 8.78 1.27
C ALA A 48 -13.85 8.27 2.67
N ASN A 49 -14.38 7.09 3.05
CA ASN A 49 -14.07 6.44 4.32
C ASN A 49 -12.59 6.05 4.39
N VAL A 50 -12.06 5.38 3.36
CA VAL A 50 -10.65 5.00 3.26
C VAL A 50 -9.73 6.22 3.45
N ARG A 51 -10.05 7.36 2.85
CA ARG A 51 -9.28 8.60 3.02
C ARG A 51 -9.29 9.13 4.46
N ALA A 52 -10.38 8.98 5.16
CA ALA A 52 -10.48 9.40 6.55
C ALA A 52 -9.60 8.55 7.49
N TYR A 53 -9.31 7.30 7.10
CA TYR A 53 -8.51 6.35 7.87
C TYR A 53 -7.04 6.29 7.48
N ASP A 54 -6.70 6.59 6.21
CA ASP A 54 -5.33 6.49 5.75
C ASP A 54 -4.59 7.81 5.92
N TRP A 55 -3.58 7.76 6.76
CA TRP A 55 -2.63 8.85 7.01
C TRP A 55 -1.47 8.90 6.00
N THR A 56 -1.41 7.97 5.04
CA THR A 56 -0.36 8.00 4.02
C THR A 56 -0.70 8.97 2.89
N PRO A 57 0.23 9.82 2.46
CA PRO A 57 -0.02 10.77 1.36
C PRO A 57 -0.22 10.07 0.00
N LEU A 58 0.04 8.76 -0.05
CA LEU A 58 -0.02 7.96 -1.28
C LEU A 58 -1.44 7.54 -1.66
N LEU A 59 -2.34 7.41 -0.68
CA LEU A 59 -3.72 6.98 -0.90
C LEU A 59 -4.65 8.20 -0.92
N THR A 60 -4.81 8.80 -2.09
CA THR A 60 -5.79 9.88 -2.28
C THR A 60 -7.15 9.31 -2.65
N ARG A 61 -8.25 10.02 -2.31
CA ARG A 61 -9.59 9.64 -2.74
C ARG A 61 -9.67 9.45 -4.26
N ARG A 62 -9.05 10.35 -5.05
CA ARG A 62 -9.01 10.27 -6.50
C ARG A 62 -8.33 8.98 -6.99
N MET A 63 -7.22 8.60 -6.36
CA MET A 63 -6.52 7.35 -6.69
C MET A 63 -7.40 6.14 -6.36
N CYS A 64 -8.01 6.09 -5.18
CA CYS A 64 -8.93 5.04 -4.78
C CYS A 64 -10.08 4.90 -5.80
N GLU A 65 -10.79 5.98 -6.10
CA GLU A 65 -11.90 5.97 -7.06
C GLU A 65 -11.44 5.56 -8.47
N SER A 66 -10.33 6.08 -8.97
CA SER A 66 -9.82 5.73 -10.30
C SER A 66 -9.38 4.26 -10.38
N THR A 67 -8.77 3.75 -9.32
CA THR A 67 -8.34 2.34 -9.25
C THR A 67 -9.55 1.40 -9.25
N LEU A 68 -10.52 1.61 -8.37
CA LEU A 68 -11.70 0.74 -8.31
C LEU A 68 -12.52 0.81 -9.60
N ARG A 69 -12.75 2.01 -10.15
CA ARG A 69 -13.52 2.19 -11.39
C ARG A 69 -12.81 1.67 -12.64
N SER A 70 -11.54 1.31 -12.56
CA SER A 70 -10.85 0.64 -13.66
C SER A 70 -11.35 -0.79 -13.90
N ASP A 71 -12.04 -1.39 -12.91
CA ASP A 71 -12.65 -2.71 -13.01
C ASP A 71 -14.17 -2.61 -13.09
N LYS A 72 -14.76 -3.35 -14.03
CA LYS A 72 -16.23 -3.38 -14.26
C LYS A 72 -17.00 -3.98 -13.07
N GLN A 73 -16.38 -4.86 -12.30
CA GLN A 73 -17.00 -5.47 -11.12
C GLN A 73 -17.30 -4.42 -10.05
N SER A 74 -16.55 -3.33 -9.96
CA SER A 74 -16.86 -2.22 -9.06
C SER A 74 -18.22 -1.57 -9.32
N ALA A 75 -18.67 -1.58 -10.58
CA ALA A 75 -19.96 -1.00 -10.95
C ALA A 75 -21.16 -1.83 -10.50
N ILE A 76 -20.96 -3.12 -10.26
CA ILE A 76 -22.00 -4.08 -9.81
C ILE A 76 -21.83 -4.47 -8.33
N ALA A 77 -20.78 -4.00 -7.67
CA ALA A 77 -20.54 -4.21 -6.25
C ALA A 77 -21.72 -3.67 -5.42
N LYS A 78 -22.19 -4.43 -4.46
CA LYS A 78 -23.32 -4.10 -3.59
C LYS A 78 -22.88 -3.74 -2.18
N THR A 79 -21.72 -4.21 -1.77
CA THR A 79 -21.19 -4.09 -0.42
C THR A 79 -19.72 -3.62 -0.44
N GLU A 80 -19.22 -3.13 0.69
CA GLU A 80 -17.79 -2.83 0.86
C GLU A 80 -16.94 -4.08 0.70
N LEU A 81 -17.44 -5.24 1.14
CA LEU A 81 -16.81 -6.53 0.92
C LEU A 81 -16.56 -6.80 -0.58
N ASP A 82 -17.55 -6.54 -1.43
CA ASP A 82 -17.38 -6.74 -2.89
C ASP A 82 -16.25 -5.84 -3.42
N LEU A 83 -16.17 -4.60 -2.96
CA LEU A 83 -15.11 -3.66 -3.36
C LEU A 83 -13.72 -4.07 -2.85
N VAL A 84 -13.62 -4.63 -1.63
CA VAL A 84 -12.37 -5.20 -1.13
C VAL A 84 -11.90 -6.36 -2.02
N LEU A 85 -12.80 -7.24 -2.42
CA LEU A 85 -12.48 -8.36 -3.33
C LEU A 85 -12.02 -7.86 -4.69
N VAL A 86 -12.66 -6.83 -5.25
CA VAL A 86 -12.22 -6.18 -6.51
C VAL A 86 -10.82 -5.57 -6.33
N ALA A 87 -10.56 -4.88 -5.23
CA ALA A 87 -9.24 -4.30 -4.96
C ALA A 87 -8.14 -5.39 -4.87
N MET A 88 -8.45 -6.56 -4.29
CA MET A 88 -7.54 -7.72 -4.26
C MET A 88 -7.25 -8.27 -5.66
N ASP A 89 -8.26 -8.36 -6.54
CA ASP A 89 -8.08 -8.82 -7.93
C ASP A 89 -7.22 -7.84 -8.73
N LEU A 90 -7.43 -6.54 -8.54
CA LEU A 90 -6.60 -5.50 -9.14
C LEU A 90 -5.15 -5.56 -8.65
N LEU A 91 -4.93 -5.80 -7.36
CA LEU A 91 -3.58 -6.00 -6.79
C LEU A 91 -2.92 -7.24 -7.39
N GLN A 92 -3.62 -8.36 -7.47
CA GLN A 92 -3.10 -9.61 -8.04
C GLN A 92 -2.68 -9.43 -9.49
N SER A 93 -3.52 -8.77 -10.28
CA SER A 93 -3.24 -8.49 -11.69
C SER A 93 -2.03 -7.59 -11.87
N ALA A 94 -1.88 -6.56 -11.03
CA ALA A 94 -0.73 -5.66 -11.07
C ALA A 94 0.56 -6.40 -10.67
N ALA A 95 0.54 -7.18 -9.61
CA ALA A 95 1.70 -7.95 -9.14
C ALA A 95 2.18 -8.94 -10.21
N ALA A 96 1.25 -9.66 -10.86
CA ALA A 96 1.58 -10.58 -11.94
C ALA A 96 2.22 -9.86 -13.14
N LYS A 97 1.69 -8.68 -13.51
CA LYS A 97 2.26 -7.86 -14.58
C LYS A 97 3.70 -7.44 -14.28
N VAL A 98 3.96 -6.97 -13.06
CA VAL A 98 5.30 -6.53 -12.66
C VAL A 98 6.26 -7.69 -12.57
N ASP A 99 5.84 -8.85 -12.03
CA ASP A 99 6.71 -10.05 -12.01
C ASP A 99 7.13 -10.45 -13.43
N GLY A 100 6.24 -10.36 -14.41
CA GLY A 100 6.56 -10.56 -15.82
C GLY A 100 7.61 -9.58 -16.35
N VAL A 101 7.51 -8.28 -16.02
CA VAL A 101 8.50 -7.26 -16.38
C VAL A 101 9.87 -7.59 -15.76
N LEU A 102 9.90 -7.91 -14.47
CA LEU A 102 11.12 -8.22 -13.72
C LEU A 102 11.76 -9.54 -14.20
N CYS A 103 10.95 -10.53 -14.58
CA CYS A 103 11.43 -11.79 -15.16
C CYS A 103 12.17 -11.55 -16.47
N ASN A 104 11.55 -10.83 -17.40
CA ASN A 104 12.16 -10.48 -18.68
C ASN A 104 13.47 -9.71 -18.50
N TYR A 105 13.53 -8.83 -17.49
CA TYR A 105 14.72 -8.06 -17.20
C TYR A 105 15.87 -8.94 -16.66
N SER A 106 15.56 -9.91 -15.79
CA SER A 106 16.55 -10.87 -15.28
C SER A 106 17.23 -11.67 -16.40
N ASP A 107 16.50 -11.99 -17.45
CA ASP A 107 16.97 -12.81 -18.55
C ASP A 107 17.95 -12.08 -19.48
N LEU A 108 17.95 -10.74 -19.45
CA LEU A 108 18.84 -9.93 -20.29
C LEU A 108 20.31 -9.93 -19.82
N GLY A 109 20.60 -10.30 -18.58
CA GLY A 109 21.96 -10.54 -18.07
C GLY A 109 22.93 -9.34 -18.07
N LEU A 110 22.45 -8.12 -18.31
CA LEU A 110 23.25 -6.93 -18.62
C LEU A 110 23.45 -5.98 -17.41
N HIS A 111 23.18 -6.46 -16.18
CA HIS A 111 23.00 -5.56 -15.02
C HIS A 111 24.08 -5.73 -13.96
N GLY A 112 24.28 -4.67 -13.17
CA GLY A 112 25.13 -4.72 -11.98
C GLY A 112 24.62 -5.76 -10.97
N LYS A 113 25.50 -6.30 -10.14
CA LYS A 113 25.13 -7.30 -9.11
C LYS A 113 24.05 -6.78 -8.15
N SER A 114 24.09 -5.49 -7.82
CA SER A 114 23.09 -4.86 -6.94
C SER A 114 21.69 -4.92 -7.55
N THR A 115 21.54 -4.47 -8.79
CA THR A 115 20.27 -4.45 -9.51
C THR A 115 19.71 -5.86 -9.71
N THR A 116 20.58 -6.83 -10.03
CA THR A 116 20.19 -8.24 -10.15
C THR A 116 19.60 -8.76 -8.84
N LEU A 117 20.25 -8.48 -7.70
CA LEU A 117 19.72 -8.86 -6.37
C LEU A 117 18.41 -8.15 -6.05
N ALA A 118 18.31 -6.86 -6.31
CA ALA A 118 17.09 -6.08 -6.08
C ALA A 118 15.90 -6.66 -6.87
N VAL A 119 16.13 -7.01 -8.15
CA VAL A 119 15.13 -7.68 -9.00
C VAL A 119 14.72 -9.03 -8.41
N GLN A 120 15.68 -9.85 -7.96
CA GLN A 120 15.38 -11.14 -7.35
C GLN A 120 14.56 -11.00 -6.07
N TYR A 121 14.89 -10.05 -5.20
CA TYR A 121 14.12 -9.77 -3.98
C TYR A 121 12.72 -9.28 -4.30
N CYS A 122 12.54 -8.36 -5.26
CA CYS A 122 11.22 -7.94 -5.72
C CYS A 122 10.37 -9.12 -6.21
N ARG A 123 10.95 -10.04 -6.97
CA ARG A 123 10.25 -11.24 -7.45
C ARG A 123 9.84 -12.17 -6.31
N LEU A 124 10.69 -12.33 -5.28
CA LEU A 124 10.31 -13.07 -4.06
C LEU A 124 9.15 -12.41 -3.33
N ASP A 125 9.17 -11.09 -3.17
CA ASP A 125 8.09 -10.33 -2.56
C ASP A 125 6.77 -10.49 -3.34
N TYR A 126 6.80 -10.42 -4.67
CA TYR A 126 5.61 -10.65 -5.50
C TYR A 126 5.11 -12.09 -5.47
N ALA A 127 6.00 -13.06 -5.31
CA ALA A 127 5.59 -14.45 -5.05
C ALA A 127 4.86 -14.57 -3.69
N VAL A 128 5.27 -13.79 -2.67
CA VAL A 128 4.53 -13.69 -1.41
C VAL A 128 3.15 -13.08 -1.65
N VAL A 129 3.05 -11.97 -2.38
CA VAL A 129 1.77 -11.35 -2.73
C VAL A 129 0.85 -12.35 -3.42
N ALA A 130 1.34 -13.02 -4.46
CA ALA A 130 0.56 -14.00 -5.24
C ALA A 130 0.01 -15.17 -4.39
N ARG A 131 0.78 -15.63 -3.40
CA ARG A 131 0.38 -16.72 -2.49
C ARG A 131 -0.56 -16.24 -1.38
N THR A 132 -0.39 -15.00 -0.93
CA THR A 132 -1.15 -14.45 0.20
C THR A 132 -2.54 -13.98 -0.22
N ILE A 133 -2.71 -13.41 -1.42
CA ILE A 133 -4.00 -12.90 -1.90
C ILE A 133 -5.12 -13.94 -1.81
N PRO A 134 -4.97 -15.20 -2.31
CA PRO A 134 -6.04 -16.20 -2.20
C PRO A 134 -6.43 -16.51 -0.76
N MET A 135 -5.48 -16.49 0.17
CA MET A 135 -5.73 -16.71 1.59
C MET A 135 -6.52 -15.53 2.19
N CYS A 136 -6.07 -14.30 1.97
CA CYS A 136 -6.78 -13.10 2.43
C CYS A 136 -8.18 -13.03 1.85
N ARG A 137 -8.35 -13.37 0.57
CA ARG A 137 -9.64 -13.41 -0.10
C ARG A 137 -10.59 -14.41 0.55
N ALA A 138 -10.12 -15.63 0.83
CA ALA A 138 -10.92 -16.66 1.48
C ALA A 138 -11.34 -16.27 2.91
N MET A 139 -10.49 -15.51 3.62
CA MET A 139 -10.81 -14.96 4.94
C MET A 139 -11.87 -13.86 4.81
N VAL A 140 -11.63 -12.89 3.95
CA VAL A 140 -12.53 -11.74 3.72
C VAL A 140 -13.91 -12.19 3.28
N GLN A 141 -14.02 -13.21 2.40
CA GLN A 141 -15.30 -13.77 1.96
C GLN A 141 -16.13 -14.39 3.09
N LYS A 142 -15.51 -14.77 4.21
CA LYS A 142 -16.21 -15.31 5.38
C LYS A 142 -16.64 -14.22 6.36
N TYR A 143 -16.26 -12.96 6.11
CA TYR A 143 -16.62 -11.85 6.98
C TYR A 143 -18.14 -11.60 6.90
N ASN A 144 -18.79 -11.66 8.06
CA ASN A 144 -20.20 -11.38 8.16
C ASN A 144 -20.42 -9.90 8.50
N THR A 145 -20.84 -9.12 7.51
CA THR A 145 -21.10 -7.69 7.67
C THR A 145 -22.35 -7.40 8.51
N GLU A 146 -23.27 -8.37 8.66
CA GLU A 146 -24.49 -8.21 9.46
C GLU A 146 -24.24 -8.46 10.96
N HIS A 147 -23.22 -9.27 11.27
CA HIS A 147 -22.84 -9.64 12.63
C HIS A 147 -21.34 -9.51 12.84
N PRO A 148 -20.80 -8.28 12.74
CA PRO A 148 -19.34 -8.06 12.88
C PRO A 148 -18.81 -8.42 14.27
N GLU A 149 -19.65 -8.40 15.31
CA GLU A 149 -19.31 -8.80 16.67
C GLU A 149 -18.97 -10.30 16.79
N ASN A 150 -19.45 -11.12 15.87
CA ASN A 150 -19.15 -12.56 15.81
C ASN A 150 -17.87 -12.87 15.01
N ALA A 151 -17.21 -11.84 14.47
CA ALA A 151 -15.97 -12.02 13.74
C ALA A 151 -14.79 -12.08 14.72
N ASP A 152 -14.42 -13.28 15.14
CA ASP A 152 -13.18 -13.56 15.90
C ASP A 152 -11.89 -13.24 15.11
N PHE A 153 -11.99 -12.56 13.98
CA PHE A 153 -10.96 -12.49 12.97
C PHE A 153 -10.29 -11.11 12.79
N GLY A 154 -10.56 -10.14 13.65
CA GLY A 154 -10.07 -8.77 13.44
C GLY A 154 -8.56 -8.70 13.19
N ASP A 155 -7.78 -9.40 14.01
CA ASP A 155 -6.31 -9.41 13.93
C ASP A 155 -5.81 -10.24 12.73
N ASP A 156 -6.47 -11.36 12.41
CA ASP A 156 -6.09 -12.21 11.28
C ASP A 156 -6.28 -11.52 9.93
N TYR A 157 -7.36 -10.73 9.77
CA TYR A 157 -7.56 -9.92 8.55
C TYR A 157 -6.46 -8.88 8.41
N TYR A 158 -6.15 -8.20 9.51
CA TYR A 158 -5.09 -7.20 9.52
C TYR A 158 -3.75 -7.83 9.16
N ASP A 159 -3.37 -8.93 9.79
CA ASP A 159 -2.13 -9.63 9.51
C ASP A 159 -2.02 -10.08 8.06
N CYS A 160 -3.13 -10.57 7.49
CA CYS A 160 -3.16 -11.01 6.11
C CYS A 160 -2.88 -9.84 5.15
N VAL A 161 -3.60 -8.72 5.29
CA VAL A 161 -3.41 -7.57 4.40
C VAL A 161 -2.12 -6.81 4.69
N ALA A 162 -1.62 -6.82 5.93
CA ALA A 162 -0.32 -6.26 6.28
C ALA A 162 0.82 -7.00 5.57
N ARG A 163 0.75 -8.33 5.42
CA ARG A 163 1.73 -9.11 4.65
C ARG A 163 1.78 -8.68 3.18
N LEU A 164 0.62 -8.42 2.56
CA LEU A 164 0.54 -7.90 1.19
C LEU A 164 1.20 -6.52 1.10
N GLY A 165 0.88 -5.63 2.04
CA GLY A 165 1.44 -4.30 2.11
C GLY A 165 2.95 -4.31 2.32
N ASN A 166 3.45 -5.12 3.24
CA ASN A 166 4.88 -5.22 3.54
C ASN A 166 5.67 -5.76 2.34
N ALA A 167 5.20 -6.81 1.67
CA ALA A 167 5.86 -7.34 0.48
C ALA A 167 5.93 -6.29 -0.64
N ALA A 168 4.83 -5.56 -0.89
CA ALA A 168 4.82 -4.50 -1.88
C ALA A 168 5.74 -3.32 -1.50
N ALA A 169 5.79 -2.95 -0.21
CA ALA A 169 6.67 -1.89 0.31
C ALA A 169 8.15 -2.26 0.21
N ASN A 170 8.52 -3.52 0.45
CA ASN A 170 9.91 -3.98 0.32
C ASN A 170 10.42 -3.77 -1.11
N CYS A 171 9.68 -4.25 -2.12
CA CYS A 171 10.07 -4.06 -3.51
C CYS A 171 10.12 -2.56 -3.87
N TRP A 172 9.16 -1.75 -3.42
CA TRP A 172 9.22 -0.30 -3.60
C TRP A 172 10.47 0.31 -2.98
N GLY A 173 10.91 -0.16 -1.81
CA GLY A 173 12.16 0.24 -1.17
C GLY A 173 13.39 -0.04 -2.05
N TYR A 174 13.46 -1.18 -2.72
CA TYR A 174 14.57 -1.46 -3.65
C TYR A 174 14.57 -0.52 -4.86
N VAL A 175 13.39 -0.20 -5.39
CA VAL A 175 13.25 0.77 -6.50
C VAL A 175 13.75 2.17 -6.10
N LEU A 176 13.53 2.58 -4.85
CA LEU A 176 13.96 3.90 -4.38
C LEU A 176 15.48 4.04 -4.23
N VAL A 177 16.22 2.93 -4.11
CA VAL A 177 17.67 2.94 -3.86
C VAL A 177 18.50 2.43 -5.04
N ASP A 178 17.87 1.89 -6.08
CA ASP A 178 18.54 1.36 -7.27
C ASP A 178 18.05 2.09 -8.53
N ASP A 179 18.91 2.95 -9.08
CA ASP A 179 18.58 3.82 -10.22
C ASP A 179 18.23 3.05 -11.51
N GLU A 180 18.81 1.88 -11.72
CA GLU A 180 18.52 1.05 -12.89
C GLU A 180 17.14 0.42 -12.74
N LEU A 181 16.86 -0.14 -11.57
CA LEU A 181 15.54 -0.71 -11.27
C LEU A 181 14.45 0.39 -11.28
N ALA A 182 14.75 1.58 -10.77
CA ALA A 182 13.84 2.72 -10.82
C ALA A 182 13.45 3.10 -12.25
N LYS A 183 14.42 3.18 -13.16
CA LYS A 183 14.16 3.46 -14.59
C LYS A 183 13.33 2.39 -15.26
N LEU A 184 13.52 1.14 -14.84
CA LEU A 184 12.84 0.00 -15.43
C LEU A 184 11.38 -0.13 -14.96
N ALA A 185 11.13 -0.05 -13.66
CA ALA A 185 9.91 -0.58 -13.07
C ALA A 185 9.24 0.34 -12.02
N SER A 186 9.73 1.57 -11.81
CA SER A 186 9.20 2.45 -10.76
C SER A 186 7.69 2.68 -10.88
N LYS A 187 7.17 2.83 -12.09
CA LYS A 187 5.74 3.04 -12.33
C LYS A 187 4.93 1.81 -11.91
N GLU A 188 5.31 0.66 -12.41
CA GLU A 188 4.60 -0.60 -12.19
C GLU A 188 4.69 -1.05 -10.74
N VAL A 189 5.87 -0.97 -10.13
CA VAL A 189 6.09 -1.28 -8.72
C VAL A 189 5.33 -0.32 -7.82
N GLY A 190 5.36 0.98 -8.14
CA GLY A 190 4.57 1.99 -7.44
C GLY A 190 3.06 1.73 -7.51
N GLU A 191 2.56 1.25 -8.66
CA GLU A 191 1.16 0.86 -8.83
C GLU A 191 0.79 -0.33 -7.92
N VAL A 192 1.64 -1.35 -7.80
CA VAL A 192 1.41 -2.48 -6.89
C VAL A 192 1.40 -2.00 -5.44
N PHE A 193 2.35 -1.15 -5.06
CA PHE A 193 2.41 -0.61 -3.70
C PHE A 193 1.14 0.20 -3.35
N GLN A 194 0.67 1.05 -4.25
CA GLN A 194 -0.57 1.81 -4.06
C GLN A 194 -1.80 0.90 -3.93
N ARG A 195 -1.89 -0.15 -4.75
CA ARG A 195 -3.01 -1.11 -4.68
C ARG A 195 -2.97 -1.95 -3.41
N ALA A 196 -1.78 -2.35 -2.94
CA ALA A 196 -1.64 -3.06 -1.68
C ALA A 196 -2.06 -2.17 -0.48
N THR A 197 -1.69 -0.89 -0.51
CA THR A 197 -2.14 0.10 0.47
C THR A 197 -3.67 0.28 0.43
N LEU A 198 -4.26 0.31 -0.77
CA LEU A 198 -5.71 0.41 -0.93
C LEU A 198 -6.43 -0.81 -0.34
N VAL A 199 -5.98 -2.04 -0.67
CA VAL A 199 -6.56 -3.28 -0.11
C VAL A 199 -6.51 -3.25 1.42
N ARG A 200 -5.38 -2.87 1.99
CA ARG A 200 -5.22 -2.76 3.43
C ARG A 200 -6.22 -1.77 4.03
N ALA A 201 -6.24 -0.53 3.53
CA ALA A 201 -7.11 0.53 4.06
C ALA A 201 -8.59 0.18 3.93
N MET A 202 -9.02 -0.40 2.82
CA MET A 202 -10.41 -0.85 2.63
C MET A 202 -10.78 -1.98 3.59
N THR A 203 -9.87 -2.93 3.83
CA THR A 203 -10.11 -4.01 4.78
C THR A 203 -10.21 -3.47 6.21
N GLU A 204 -9.33 -2.55 6.60
CA GLU A 204 -9.36 -1.90 7.92
C GLU A 204 -10.68 -1.15 8.16
N VAL A 205 -11.18 -0.43 7.15
CA VAL A 205 -12.50 0.23 7.20
C VAL A 205 -13.61 -0.79 7.35
N MET A 206 -13.62 -1.84 6.53
CA MET A 206 -14.65 -2.87 6.53
C MET A 206 -14.77 -3.59 7.88
N VAL A 207 -13.65 -3.92 8.52
CA VAL A 207 -13.64 -4.63 9.82
C VAL A 207 -13.78 -3.70 11.03
N GLY A 208 -13.86 -2.38 10.83
CA GLY A 208 -13.98 -1.41 11.91
C GLY A 208 -12.75 -1.38 12.83
N PHE A 209 -11.57 -1.69 12.30
CA PHE A 209 -10.35 -1.82 13.11
C PHE A 209 -9.95 -0.50 13.80
N HIS A 210 -10.37 0.63 13.27
CA HIS A 210 -10.07 1.95 13.81
C HIS A 210 -10.84 2.29 15.06
N ASP A 211 -12.11 1.85 15.16
CA ASP A 211 -12.96 2.14 16.30
C ASP A 211 -12.51 1.40 17.57
N ARG A 212 -11.66 0.37 17.42
CA ARG A 212 -11.14 -0.43 18.55
C ARG A 212 -9.87 0.14 19.18
N ARG A 213 -9.25 1.19 18.60
CA ARG A 213 -7.99 1.79 19.11
C ARG A 213 -8.22 3.05 19.94
N HIS A 214 -9.46 3.43 20.16
CA HIS A 214 -9.90 4.52 21.02
C HIS A 214 -10.76 3.95 22.16
#